data_bc448578bb5a453c61268007d56616e5
#
_entry.id   bc448578bb5a453c61268007d56616e5
#
_cell.length_a   1.000
_cell.length_b   1.000
_cell.length_c   1.000
_cell.angle_alpha   90.00
_cell.angle_beta   90.00
_cell.angle_gamma   90.00
#
_symmetry.space_group_name_H-M   'P 1'
#
loop_
_entity.id
_entity.type
_entity.pdbx_description
1 polymer ?
#
loop_
_entity_poly.entity_id
_entity_poly.type
_entity_poly.pdbx_seq_one_letter_code
_entity_poly.pdbx_strand_id
1 'polypeptide(L)'
;MKLGISAKHFLSLATALTTTALIFTSLTWGADKDESDINKRIDTSAHVLNEIMATPDKAIPDGIMHEAKCIAVVPSLVKIALGIGGDHGKGVATCRTSEGWSAPAPITVTGGSWGLQIGGQATDLVLVVMTDQGMEHLLSSHFKLGADASAAAGPVGRDAAAGTDIKMRAEVLTYSRNRGIFAGIDLSGTAISQDKDETQILYGKMVPFQAILHGKVPAPAGSEPFLAAVRRYSIQAKDQAVNTAPTR
;
A
#
# COMPACT_ATOMS: atom_id res chain seq x y z
N MET A 1 -48.36 17.55 -66.02
CA MET A 1 -47.85 16.31 -65.40
C MET A 1 -47.13 16.70 -64.10
N LYS A 2 -47.80 16.55 -62.94
CA LYS A 2 -47.30 16.97 -61.61
C LYS A 2 -46.59 15.79 -60.95
N LEU A 3 -45.27 15.90 -60.71
CA LEU A 3 -44.55 14.93 -59.86
C LEU A 3 -44.63 15.44 -58.42
N GLY A 4 -45.44 14.73 -57.59
CA GLY A 4 -45.45 14.93 -56.17
C GLY A 4 -44.34 14.08 -55.51
N ILE A 5 -43.28 14.71 -54.99
CA ILE A 5 -42.27 14.05 -54.20
C ILE A 5 -42.73 14.10 -52.73
N SER A 6 -43.00 12.95 -52.19
CA SER A 6 -43.54 12.77 -50.85
C SER A 6 -42.49 13.12 -49.78
N ALA A 7 -42.83 14.06 -48.90
CA ALA A 7 -42.02 14.57 -47.80
C ALA A 7 -41.76 13.57 -46.66
N LYS A 8 -42.09 12.28 -46.81
CA LYS A 8 -41.98 11.29 -45.73
C LYS A 8 -40.64 10.58 -45.62
N HIS A 9 -39.72 10.71 -46.58
CA HIS A 9 -38.42 10.05 -46.55
C HIS A 9 -37.25 10.92 -46.02
N PHE A 10 -37.47 12.20 -45.78
CA PHE A 10 -36.42 13.09 -45.21
C PHE A 10 -36.35 13.08 -43.68
N LEU A 11 -37.39 12.57 -43.01
CA LEU A 11 -37.43 12.54 -41.54
C LEU A 11 -36.82 11.27 -40.94
N SER A 12 -36.54 10.24 -41.75
CA SER A 12 -35.99 8.95 -41.30
C SER A 12 -34.44 8.92 -41.28
N LEU A 13 -33.75 9.82 -41.97
CA LEU A 13 -32.28 9.84 -42.02
C LEU A 13 -31.63 10.71 -40.93
N ALA A 14 -32.39 11.63 -40.34
CA ALA A 14 -31.88 12.55 -39.30
C ALA A 14 -31.86 11.92 -37.89
N THR A 15 -32.64 10.87 -37.66
CA THR A 15 -32.71 10.21 -36.33
C THR A 15 -31.70 9.09 -36.14
N ALA A 16 -31.08 8.59 -37.21
CA ALA A 16 -30.07 7.50 -37.12
C ALA A 16 -28.65 8.00 -36.79
N LEU A 17 -28.35 9.29 -37.02
CA LEU A 17 -27.00 9.87 -36.78
C LEU A 17 -26.81 10.40 -35.34
N THR A 18 -27.88 10.62 -34.59
CA THR A 18 -27.79 11.19 -33.23
C THR A 18 -27.67 10.13 -32.13
N THR A 19 -27.99 8.87 -32.41
CA THR A 19 -27.89 7.78 -31.42
C THR A 19 -26.52 7.14 -31.33
N THR A 20 -25.64 7.33 -32.32
CA THR A 20 -24.29 6.74 -32.31
C THR A 20 -23.26 7.61 -31.55
N ALA A 21 -23.54 8.87 -31.28
CA ALA A 21 -22.61 9.77 -30.57
C ALA A 21 -22.69 9.67 -29.05
N LEU A 22 -23.73 9.05 -28.48
CA LEU A 22 -23.96 8.99 -27.03
C LEU A 22 -23.36 7.77 -26.33
N ILE A 23 -22.85 6.78 -27.09
CA ILE A 23 -22.30 5.55 -26.51
C ILE A 23 -20.79 5.63 -26.26
N PHE A 24 -20.08 6.63 -26.81
CA PHE A 24 -18.61 6.74 -26.65
C PHE A 24 -18.13 7.57 -25.47
N THR A 25 -19.00 8.27 -24.74
CA THR A 25 -18.60 9.16 -23.64
C THR A 25 -18.65 8.53 -22.25
N SER A 26 -19.12 7.30 -22.11
CA SER A 26 -19.30 6.66 -20.77
C SER A 26 -18.11 5.78 -20.34
N LEU A 27 -17.12 5.50 -21.19
CA LEU A 27 -15.98 4.64 -20.83
C LEU A 27 -14.80 5.38 -20.17
N THR A 28 -14.71 6.70 -20.29
CA THR A 28 -13.57 7.47 -19.74
C THR A 28 -13.73 7.83 -18.26
N TRP A 29 -14.94 7.97 -17.75
CA TRP A 29 -15.16 8.39 -16.36
C TRP A 29 -14.83 7.32 -15.32
N GLY A 30 -14.87 6.05 -15.66
CA GLY A 30 -14.49 4.95 -14.77
C GLY A 30 -12.97 4.88 -14.57
N ALA A 31 -12.20 4.95 -15.66
CA ALA A 31 -10.75 4.83 -15.62
C ALA A 31 -10.08 6.00 -14.87
N ASP A 32 -10.55 7.24 -15.10
CA ASP A 32 -10.02 8.43 -14.41
C ASP A 32 -10.26 8.39 -12.89
N LYS A 33 -11.40 7.83 -12.46
CA LYS A 33 -11.72 7.71 -11.04
C LYS A 33 -10.83 6.67 -10.35
N ASP A 34 -10.65 5.52 -10.96
CA ASP A 34 -9.86 4.42 -10.41
C ASP A 34 -8.36 4.81 -10.33
N GLU A 35 -7.82 5.50 -11.34
CA GLU A 35 -6.47 6.06 -11.33
C GLU A 35 -6.31 7.14 -10.25
N SER A 36 -7.31 7.98 -10.07
CA SER A 36 -7.34 8.98 -8.98
C SER A 36 -7.33 8.31 -7.59
N ASP A 37 -8.01 7.18 -7.42
CA ASP A 37 -8.09 6.49 -6.14
C ASP A 37 -6.76 5.83 -5.75
N ILE A 38 -6.02 5.20 -6.68
CA ILE A 38 -4.70 4.63 -6.39
C ILE A 38 -3.65 5.72 -6.15
N ASN A 39 -3.65 6.80 -6.91
CA ASN A 39 -2.75 7.93 -6.69
C ASN A 39 -2.99 8.57 -5.31
N LYS A 40 -4.25 8.79 -4.93
CA LYS A 40 -4.61 9.27 -3.61
C LYS A 40 -4.15 8.31 -2.49
N ARG A 41 -4.18 7.00 -2.73
CA ARG A 41 -3.68 6.01 -1.75
C ARG A 41 -2.17 6.08 -1.60
N ILE A 42 -1.43 6.29 -2.67
CA ILE A 42 0.02 6.52 -2.65
C ILE A 42 0.34 7.77 -1.82
N ASP A 43 -0.36 8.88 -2.06
CA ASP A 43 -0.20 10.11 -1.29
C ASP A 43 -0.57 9.92 0.19
N THR A 44 -1.68 9.25 0.47
CA THR A 44 -2.10 8.96 1.84
C THR A 44 -1.09 8.04 2.55
N SER A 45 -0.50 7.07 1.84
CA SER A 45 0.56 6.22 2.39
C SER A 45 1.81 7.01 2.76
N ALA A 46 2.21 7.98 1.94
CA ALA A 46 3.28 8.91 2.25
C ALA A 46 2.95 9.74 3.51
N HIS A 47 1.72 10.22 3.60
CA HIS A 47 1.25 11.01 4.75
C HIS A 47 1.30 10.18 6.04
N VAL A 48 0.76 8.96 6.02
CA VAL A 48 0.79 8.04 7.17
C VAL A 48 2.22 7.79 7.64
N LEU A 49 3.16 7.51 6.73
CA LEU A 49 4.56 7.30 7.07
C LEU A 49 5.19 8.55 7.68
N ASN A 50 4.94 9.73 7.10
CA ASN A 50 5.43 11.01 7.62
C ASN A 50 4.89 11.29 9.03
N GLU A 51 3.61 11.05 9.29
CA GLU A 51 3.01 11.27 10.61
C GLU A 51 3.54 10.31 11.68
N ILE A 52 3.75 9.03 11.33
CA ILE A 52 4.38 8.06 12.24
C ILE A 52 5.79 8.52 12.61
N MET A 53 6.58 8.93 11.64
CA MET A 53 7.96 9.34 11.85
C MET A 53 8.09 10.72 12.51
N ALA A 54 7.09 11.57 12.41
CA ALA A 54 7.08 12.90 13.06
C ALA A 54 6.86 12.86 14.58
N THR A 55 6.50 11.70 15.15
CA THR A 55 6.22 11.56 16.59
C THR A 55 7.41 10.90 17.31
N PRO A 56 8.36 11.64 17.91
CA PRO A 56 9.67 11.12 18.35
C PRO A 56 9.61 9.94 19.33
N ASP A 57 8.64 9.96 20.24
CA ASP A 57 8.51 8.92 21.28
C ASP A 57 7.72 7.68 20.80
N LYS A 58 7.21 7.72 19.57
CA LYS A 58 6.37 6.65 18.98
C LYS A 58 6.75 6.32 17.55
N ALA A 59 7.77 6.97 17.01
CA ALA A 59 8.29 6.71 15.69
C ALA A 59 8.82 5.27 15.56
N ILE A 60 8.85 4.77 14.34
CA ILE A 60 9.62 3.58 14.00
C ILE A 60 11.10 3.91 14.26
N PRO A 61 11.82 3.10 15.05
CA PRO A 61 13.23 3.38 15.34
C PRO A 61 14.08 3.48 14.06
N ASP A 62 15.02 4.41 14.06
CA ASP A 62 15.87 4.68 12.90
C ASP A 62 16.65 3.44 12.43
N GLY A 63 17.15 2.62 13.36
CA GLY A 63 17.83 1.37 13.04
C GLY A 63 16.95 0.40 12.24
N ILE A 64 15.66 0.32 12.60
CA ILE A 64 14.68 -0.53 11.88
C ILE A 64 14.43 0.02 10.47
N MET A 65 14.26 1.32 10.31
CA MET A 65 14.11 1.95 8.99
C MET A 65 15.36 1.79 8.13
N HIS A 66 16.55 1.82 8.74
CA HIS A 66 17.82 1.60 8.06
C HIS A 66 17.98 0.17 7.55
N GLU A 67 17.60 -0.82 8.36
CA GLU A 67 17.73 -2.24 8.04
C GLU A 67 16.57 -2.79 7.20
N ALA A 68 15.48 -2.04 7.06
CA ALA A 68 14.29 -2.45 6.34
C ALA A 68 14.61 -2.93 4.92
N LYS A 69 14.15 -4.13 4.58
CA LYS A 69 14.20 -4.71 3.24
C LYS A 69 13.01 -4.24 2.40
N CYS A 70 11.82 -4.23 2.98
CA CYS A 70 10.64 -3.68 2.35
C CYS A 70 9.82 -2.89 3.37
N ILE A 71 9.07 -1.92 2.87
CA ILE A 71 8.11 -1.13 3.64
C ILE A 71 6.77 -1.19 2.92
N ALA A 72 5.72 -1.53 3.65
CA ALA A 72 4.35 -1.49 3.15
C ALA A 72 3.50 -0.59 4.04
N VAL A 73 2.66 0.23 3.44
CA VAL A 73 1.75 1.13 4.14
C VAL A 73 0.33 0.88 3.66
N VAL A 74 -0.57 0.65 4.62
CA VAL A 74 -2.00 0.42 4.38
C VAL A 74 -2.78 1.49 5.13
N PRO A 75 -3.18 2.57 4.45
CA PRO A 75 -4.04 3.58 5.05
C PRO A 75 -5.43 3.01 5.31
N SER A 76 -5.95 3.24 6.50
CA SER A 76 -7.33 2.90 6.87
C SER A 76 -7.69 1.41 6.71
N LEU A 77 -6.87 0.51 7.28
CA LEU A 77 -7.27 -0.89 7.46
C LEU A 77 -8.56 -0.93 8.29
N VAL A 78 -9.64 -1.35 7.68
CA VAL A 78 -10.96 -1.43 8.31
C VAL A 78 -11.12 -2.78 8.99
N LYS A 79 -11.41 -2.76 10.28
CA LYS A 79 -11.78 -3.92 11.09
C LYS A 79 -13.27 -3.88 11.39
N ILE A 80 -13.97 -4.93 11.01
CA ILE A 80 -15.41 -5.09 11.31
C ILE A 80 -15.58 -6.37 12.10
N ALA A 81 -16.18 -6.29 13.29
CA ALA A 81 -16.43 -7.45 14.12
C ALA A 81 -17.90 -7.42 14.63
N LEU A 82 -18.61 -8.51 14.41
CA LEU A 82 -19.96 -8.80 14.91
C LEU A 82 -20.00 -10.26 15.45
N GLY A 83 -19.03 -10.59 16.32
CA GLY A 83 -18.83 -11.97 16.80
C GLY A 83 -17.81 -12.74 15.95
N ILE A 84 -17.94 -12.73 14.63
CA ILE A 84 -16.92 -13.07 13.64
C ILE A 84 -16.58 -11.79 12.93
N GLY A 85 -15.29 -11.48 12.80
CA GLY A 85 -14.83 -10.23 12.21
C GLY A 85 -13.92 -10.46 11.00
N GLY A 86 -13.76 -9.42 10.21
CA GLY A 86 -12.82 -9.38 9.10
C GLY A 86 -12.06 -8.06 9.08
N ASP A 87 -10.82 -8.13 8.64
CA ASP A 87 -9.96 -7.00 8.38
C ASP A 87 -9.78 -6.86 6.88
N HIS A 88 -9.94 -5.66 6.36
CA HIS A 88 -9.71 -5.37 4.95
C HIS A 88 -9.07 -4.00 4.78
N GLY A 89 -8.03 -3.93 3.96
CA GLY A 89 -7.37 -2.68 3.62
C GLY A 89 -6.56 -2.81 2.35
N LYS A 90 -6.38 -1.68 1.68
CA LYS A 90 -5.55 -1.56 0.49
C LYS A 90 -4.39 -0.62 0.77
N GLY A 91 -3.24 -0.93 0.23
CA GLY A 91 -2.02 -0.16 0.46
C GLY A 91 -1.01 -0.28 -0.67
N VAL A 92 0.20 0.15 -0.38
CA VAL A 92 1.33 0.05 -1.29
C VAL A 92 2.57 -0.47 -0.56
N ALA A 93 3.37 -1.25 -1.27
CA ALA A 93 4.64 -1.77 -0.79
C ALA A 93 5.78 -1.36 -1.72
N THR A 94 6.98 -1.17 -1.17
CA THR A 94 8.23 -0.99 -1.90
C THR A 94 9.33 -1.78 -1.22
N CYS A 95 10.30 -2.27 -1.99
CA CYS A 95 11.43 -3.02 -1.47
C CYS A 95 12.75 -2.36 -1.86
N ARG A 96 13.77 -2.58 -1.04
CA ARG A 96 15.12 -2.11 -1.29
C ARG A 96 15.75 -2.90 -2.44
N THR A 97 16.39 -2.20 -3.36
CA THR A 97 17.10 -2.75 -4.52
C THR A 97 18.53 -2.24 -4.52
N SER A 98 19.36 -2.71 -5.45
CA SER A 98 20.72 -2.19 -5.65
C SER A 98 20.76 -0.71 -6.04
N GLU A 99 19.69 -0.19 -6.64
CA GLU A 99 19.58 1.19 -7.12
C GLU A 99 18.78 2.11 -6.17
N GLY A 100 18.30 1.58 -5.05
CA GLY A 100 17.49 2.32 -4.08
C GLY A 100 16.20 1.59 -3.71
N TRP A 101 15.06 2.23 -3.85
CA TRP A 101 13.75 1.64 -3.57
C TRP A 101 13.00 1.37 -4.87
N SER A 102 12.36 0.21 -4.94
CA SER A 102 11.55 -0.20 -6.08
C SER A 102 10.35 0.73 -6.30
N ALA A 103 9.74 0.64 -7.48
CA ALA A 103 8.44 1.23 -7.73
C ALA A 103 7.38 0.69 -6.73
N PRO A 104 6.32 1.47 -6.39
CA PRO A 104 5.30 1.02 -5.46
C PRO A 104 4.43 -0.08 -6.05
N ALA A 105 4.26 -1.16 -5.32
CA ALA A 105 3.40 -2.28 -5.68
C ALA A 105 2.09 -2.21 -4.88
N PRO A 106 0.92 -2.11 -5.52
CA PRO A 106 -0.37 -2.17 -4.84
C PRO A 106 -0.59 -3.51 -4.13
N ILE A 107 -1.07 -3.44 -2.88
CA ILE A 107 -1.35 -4.60 -2.04
C ILE A 107 -2.75 -4.53 -1.44
N THR A 108 -3.31 -5.70 -1.19
CA THR A 108 -4.52 -5.89 -0.38
C THR A 108 -4.16 -6.69 0.86
N VAL A 109 -4.64 -6.22 2.00
CA VAL A 109 -4.52 -6.88 3.31
C VAL A 109 -5.90 -7.37 3.71
N THR A 110 -6.00 -8.66 4.03
CA THR A 110 -7.25 -9.29 4.48
C THR A 110 -6.97 -10.17 5.68
N GLY A 111 -7.81 -10.11 6.68
CA GLY A 111 -7.68 -10.92 7.89
C GLY A 111 -9.02 -11.41 8.38
N GLY A 112 -9.02 -12.49 9.16
CA GLY A 112 -10.15 -12.93 9.96
C GLY A 112 -9.86 -12.64 11.42
N SER A 113 -10.79 -12.01 12.12
CA SER A 113 -10.70 -11.80 13.56
C SER A 113 -11.88 -12.48 14.28
N TRP A 114 -11.56 -13.14 15.41
CA TRP A 114 -12.56 -13.70 16.32
C TRP A 114 -12.60 -12.79 17.54
N GLY A 115 -13.74 -12.24 17.88
CA GLY A 115 -13.85 -11.41 19.07
C GLY A 115 -15.28 -10.97 19.36
N LEU A 116 -15.57 -10.79 20.64
CA LEU A 116 -16.85 -10.29 21.15
C LEU A 116 -17.00 -8.76 20.98
N GLN A 117 -16.12 -8.12 20.22
CA GLN A 117 -16.19 -6.68 19.97
C GLN A 117 -17.18 -6.40 18.84
N ILE A 118 -18.17 -5.58 19.14
CA ILE A 118 -19.10 -5.02 18.15
C ILE A 118 -18.57 -3.63 17.80
N GLY A 119 -18.16 -3.44 16.54
CA GLY A 119 -17.72 -2.12 16.08
C GLY A 119 -16.93 -2.16 14.78
N GLY A 120 -16.83 -1.00 14.16
CA GLY A 120 -15.95 -0.72 13.03
C GLY A 120 -14.82 0.21 13.46
N GLN A 121 -13.60 -0.13 13.12
CA GLN A 121 -12.42 0.70 13.39
C GLN A 121 -11.57 0.80 12.13
N ALA A 122 -11.11 2.00 11.83
CA ALA A 122 -10.13 2.23 10.78
C ALA A 122 -8.76 2.53 11.43
N THR A 123 -7.74 1.81 11.00
CA THR A 123 -6.38 1.90 11.56
C THR A 123 -5.38 1.99 10.42
N ASP A 124 -4.48 2.95 10.46
CA ASP A 124 -3.36 2.97 9.54
C ASP A 124 -2.32 1.93 9.97
N LEU A 125 -1.77 1.21 9.00
CA LEU A 125 -0.85 0.12 9.23
C LEU A 125 0.44 0.35 8.45
N VAL A 126 1.59 0.18 9.12
CA VAL A 126 2.91 0.09 8.48
C VAL A 126 3.52 -1.26 8.80
N LEU A 127 3.97 -1.94 7.76
CA LEU A 127 4.70 -3.20 7.84
C LEU A 127 6.13 -2.94 7.41
N VAL A 128 7.08 -3.38 8.23
CA VAL A 128 8.51 -3.28 7.93
C VAL A 128 9.07 -4.70 7.84
N VAL A 129 9.47 -5.10 6.66
CA VAL A 129 10.10 -6.41 6.41
C VAL A 129 11.58 -6.29 6.71
N MET A 130 12.08 -7.12 7.63
CA MET A 130 13.43 -7.02 8.17
C MET A 130 14.42 -8.01 7.56
N THR A 131 13.94 -9.14 7.05
CA THR A 131 14.79 -10.23 6.59
C THR A 131 14.62 -10.49 5.09
N ASP A 132 15.63 -11.11 4.49
CA ASP A 132 15.55 -11.53 3.09
C ASP A 132 14.46 -12.60 2.90
N GLN A 133 14.26 -13.48 3.89
CA GLN A 133 13.18 -14.47 3.88
C GLN A 133 11.80 -13.80 3.92
N GLY A 134 11.61 -12.81 4.79
CA GLY A 134 10.37 -12.01 4.81
C GLY A 134 10.13 -11.26 3.50
N MET A 135 11.19 -10.80 2.83
CA MET A 135 11.09 -10.22 1.50
C MET A 135 10.64 -11.27 0.48
N GLU A 136 11.21 -12.50 0.49
CA GLU A 136 10.78 -13.58 -0.40
C GLU A 136 9.31 -13.95 -0.18
N HIS A 137 8.84 -14.00 1.07
CA HIS A 137 7.42 -14.19 1.36
C HIS A 137 6.55 -13.07 0.77
N LEU A 138 6.95 -11.81 0.92
CA LEU A 138 6.26 -10.70 0.29
C LEU A 138 6.25 -10.83 -1.24
N LEU A 139 7.36 -11.22 -1.84
CA LEU A 139 7.50 -11.41 -3.28
C LEU A 139 6.63 -12.55 -3.84
N SER A 140 6.17 -13.49 -3.01
CA SER A 140 5.31 -14.60 -3.43
C SER A 140 3.92 -14.15 -3.89
N SER A 141 3.61 -12.86 -3.78
CA SER A 141 2.34 -12.22 -4.14
C SER A 141 1.12 -12.64 -3.30
N HIS A 142 1.28 -13.57 -2.39
CA HIS A 142 0.28 -13.96 -1.39
C HIS A 142 0.96 -14.69 -0.24
N PHE A 143 0.86 -14.16 0.98
CA PHE A 143 1.38 -14.80 2.19
C PHE A 143 0.57 -14.40 3.42
N LYS A 144 0.66 -15.22 4.48
CA LYS A 144 -0.03 -15.00 5.76
C LYS A 144 0.96 -14.70 6.86
N LEU A 145 0.75 -13.58 7.55
CA LEU A 145 1.50 -13.24 8.75
C LEU A 145 1.21 -14.23 9.88
N GLY A 146 2.24 -14.66 10.56
CA GLY A 146 2.16 -15.64 11.64
C GLY A 146 2.09 -17.12 11.19
N ALA A 147 1.84 -17.38 9.89
CA ALA A 147 1.84 -18.72 9.33
C ALA A 147 3.01 -18.92 8.35
N ASP A 148 3.09 -18.06 7.32
CA ASP A 148 4.13 -18.15 6.31
C ASP A 148 5.35 -17.29 6.69
N ALA A 149 5.11 -16.11 7.26
CA ALA A 149 6.14 -15.21 7.75
C ALA A 149 5.92 -14.85 9.21
N SER A 150 6.96 -14.88 10.02
CA SER A 150 6.89 -14.48 11.43
C SER A 150 6.64 -12.97 11.52
N ALA A 151 5.64 -12.58 12.31
CA ALA A 151 5.29 -11.19 12.53
C ALA A 151 5.29 -10.85 14.01
N ALA A 152 5.77 -9.67 14.34
CA ALA A 152 5.73 -9.14 15.70
C ALA A 152 5.35 -7.67 15.73
N ALA A 153 4.75 -7.25 16.84
CA ALA A 153 4.56 -5.84 17.13
C ALA A 153 5.91 -5.13 17.19
N GLY A 154 6.12 -4.13 16.33
CA GLY A 154 7.37 -3.41 16.27
C GLY A 154 7.61 -2.56 17.53
N PRO A 155 8.85 -2.40 17.97
CA PRO A 155 9.20 -1.48 19.04
C PRO A 155 8.97 -0.03 18.61
N VAL A 156 8.61 0.85 19.52
CA VAL A 156 8.35 2.27 19.24
C VAL A 156 9.22 3.17 20.12
N GLY A 157 9.60 4.35 19.60
CA GLY A 157 10.36 5.34 20.35
C GLY A 157 11.87 5.09 20.38
N ARG A 158 12.58 6.01 21.00
CA ARG A 158 14.04 6.02 21.07
C ARG A 158 14.62 4.92 21.95
N ASP A 159 13.88 4.48 22.96
CA ASP A 159 14.33 3.47 23.94
C ASP A 159 14.08 2.03 23.48
N ALA A 160 13.61 1.84 22.26
CA ALA A 160 13.32 0.53 21.71
C ALA A 160 14.55 -0.37 21.52
N ALA A 161 15.75 0.19 21.61
CA ALA A 161 17.01 -0.56 21.45
C ALA A 161 17.37 -1.48 22.63
N ALA A 162 16.74 -1.31 23.79
CA ALA A 162 17.21 -1.94 25.04
C ALA A 162 16.51 -3.25 25.44
N GLY A 163 15.56 -3.79 24.69
CA GLY A 163 14.76 -4.89 25.22
C GLY A 163 14.23 -5.92 24.23
N THR A 164 14.90 -6.19 23.09
CA THR A 164 14.12 -6.72 21.98
C THR A 164 14.76 -7.79 21.09
N ASP A 165 15.67 -8.60 21.60
CA ASP A 165 16.28 -9.70 20.82
C ASP A 165 15.24 -10.63 20.16
N ILE A 166 14.09 -10.86 20.80
CA ILE A 166 13.03 -11.72 20.27
C ILE A 166 12.19 -11.01 19.21
N LYS A 167 11.89 -9.73 19.39
CA LYS A 167 11.12 -8.94 18.42
C LYS A 167 11.94 -8.60 17.19
N MET A 168 13.25 -8.43 17.33
CA MET A 168 14.18 -8.17 16.22
C MET A 168 14.43 -9.39 15.34
N ARG A 169 14.00 -10.58 15.74
CA ARG A 169 14.07 -11.81 14.91
C ARG A 169 12.84 -12.04 14.05
N ALA A 170 11.79 -11.24 14.22
CA ALA A 170 10.63 -11.34 13.36
C ALA A 170 10.96 -10.90 11.93
N GLU A 171 10.43 -11.61 10.96
CA GLU A 171 10.58 -11.27 9.55
C GLU A 171 9.85 -9.98 9.19
N VAL A 172 8.72 -9.73 9.85
CA VAL A 172 7.88 -8.55 9.64
C VAL A 172 7.57 -7.88 10.97
N LEU A 173 7.90 -6.61 11.08
CA LEU A 173 7.47 -5.76 12.19
C LEU A 173 6.24 -4.95 11.79
N THR A 174 5.27 -4.88 12.70
CA THR A 174 3.97 -4.27 12.45
C THR A 174 3.79 -3.05 13.34
N TYR A 175 3.33 -1.96 12.75
CA TYR A 175 3.03 -0.70 13.41
C TYR A 175 1.63 -0.24 13.02
N SER A 176 0.85 0.19 13.98
CA SER A 176 -0.48 0.75 13.72
C SER A 176 -0.65 2.13 14.32
N ARG A 177 -1.47 2.93 13.66
CA ARG A 177 -1.93 4.21 14.15
C ARG A 177 -3.45 4.24 14.19
N ASN A 178 -4.00 4.45 15.39
CA ASN A 178 -5.42 4.67 15.57
C ASN A 178 -5.64 5.97 16.35
N ARG A 179 -6.36 6.93 15.78
CA ARG A 179 -6.67 8.23 16.40
C ARG A 179 -5.44 8.94 17.00
N GLY A 180 -4.30 8.91 16.27
CA GLY A 180 -3.06 9.54 16.74
C GLY A 180 -2.28 8.74 17.79
N ILE A 181 -2.72 7.55 18.17
CA ILE A 181 -1.98 6.64 19.05
C ILE A 181 -1.28 5.60 18.19
N PHE A 182 0.04 5.51 18.34
CA PHE A 182 0.87 4.50 17.68
C PHE A 182 1.16 3.34 18.63
N ALA A 183 1.07 2.13 18.13
CA ALA A 183 1.44 0.92 18.85
C ALA A 183 1.85 -0.17 17.86
N GLY A 184 2.71 -1.09 18.31
CA GLY A 184 2.86 -2.36 17.61
C GLY A 184 1.59 -3.20 17.78
N ILE A 185 1.15 -3.87 16.72
CA ILE A 185 -0.02 -4.74 16.76
C ILE A 185 0.35 -6.13 16.29
N ASP A 186 -0.38 -7.13 16.79
CA ASP A 186 -0.32 -8.48 16.24
C ASP A 186 -1.31 -8.61 15.08
N LEU A 187 -0.80 -9.08 13.95
CA LEU A 187 -1.55 -9.32 12.72
C LEU A 187 -1.50 -10.80 12.32
N SER A 188 -1.28 -11.71 13.26
CA SER A 188 -1.26 -13.15 12.99
C SER A 188 -2.56 -13.59 12.30
N GLY A 189 -2.43 -14.36 11.21
CA GLY A 189 -3.56 -14.80 10.40
C GLY A 189 -4.02 -13.81 9.32
N THR A 190 -3.38 -12.63 9.24
CA THR A 190 -3.65 -11.66 8.18
C THR A 190 -2.91 -12.06 6.90
N ALA A 191 -3.63 -12.11 5.79
CA ALA A 191 -3.06 -12.36 4.46
C ALA A 191 -2.74 -11.04 3.75
N ILE A 192 -1.59 -10.99 3.12
CA ILE A 192 -1.15 -9.92 2.24
C ILE A 192 -1.03 -10.46 0.83
N SER A 193 -1.61 -9.76 -0.12
CA SER A 193 -1.61 -10.16 -1.53
C SER A 193 -1.43 -8.99 -2.46
N GLN A 194 -0.91 -9.25 -3.67
CA GLN A 194 -0.89 -8.25 -4.73
C GLN A 194 -2.31 -7.85 -5.11
N ASP A 195 -2.58 -6.56 -5.14
CA ASP A 195 -3.81 -6.02 -5.74
C ASP A 195 -3.60 -5.94 -7.26
N LYS A 196 -4.15 -6.94 -7.96
CA LYS A 196 -3.96 -7.08 -9.42
C LYS A 196 -4.69 -5.99 -10.18
N ASP A 197 -5.89 -5.62 -9.75
CA ASP A 197 -6.72 -4.62 -10.41
C ASP A 197 -6.06 -3.24 -10.29
N GLU A 198 -5.62 -2.85 -9.11
CA GLU A 198 -4.90 -1.60 -8.91
C GLU A 198 -3.49 -1.61 -9.55
N THR A 199 -2.84 -2.77 -9.61
CA THR A 199 -1.60 -2.90 -10.39
C THR A 199 -1.84 -2.59 -11.86
N GLN A 200 -2.91 -3.14 -12.45
CA GLN A 200 -3.25 -2.87 -13.84
C GLN A 200 -3.60 -1.40 -14.08
N ILE A 201 -4.32 -0.76 -13.16
CA ILE A 201 -4.66 0.66 -13.23
C ILE A 201 -3.39 1.52 -13.14
N LEU A 202 -2.56 1.30 -12.12
CA LEU A 202 -1.37 2.10 -11.85
C LEU A 202 -0.31 2.00 -12.96
N TYR A 203 -0.13 0.80 -13.55
CA TYR A 203 0.90 0.53 -14.54
C TYR A 203 0.38 0.51 -15.99
N GLY A 204 -0.94 0.69 -16.20
CA GLY A 204 -1.59 0.56 -17.51
C GLY A 204 -1.63 -0.88 -18.05
N LYS A 205 -1.07 -1.84 -17.31
CA LYS A 205 -1.02 -3.27 -17.64
C LYS A 205 -0.77 -4.10 -16.38
N MET A 206 -1.10 -5.39 -16.44
CA MET A 206 -0.72 -6.31 -15.39
C MET A 206 0.79 -6.51 -15.36
N VAL A 207 1.42 -6.23 -14.21
CA VAL A 207 2.85 -6.42 -13.95
C VAL A 207 3.01 -7.42 -12.81
N PRO A 208 3.86 -8.45 -12.94
CA PRO A 208 4.13 -9.37 -11.86
C PRO A 208 4.69 -8.66 -10.62
N PHE A 209 4.21 -9.03 -9.46
CA PHE A 209 4.60 -8.41 -8.19
C PHE A 209 6.12 -8.41 -7.96
N GLN A 210 6.76 -9.55 -8.25
CA GLN A 210 8.21 -9.68 -8.18
C GLN A 210 8.93 -8.71 -9.12
N ALA A 211 8.41 -8.47 -10.32
CA ALA A 211 9.04 -7.54 -11.25
C ALA A 211 9.03 -6.09 -10.73
N ILE A 212 7.94 -5.71 -10.05
CA ILE A 212 7.83 -4.40 -9.41
C ILE A 212 8.83 -4.30 -8.26
N LEU A 213 8.77 -5.22 -7.30
CA LEU A 213 9.52 -5.13 -6.04
C LEU A 213 11.02 -5.40 -6.21
N HIS A 214 11.44 -6.08 -7.27
CA HIS A 214 12.87 -6.18 -7.65
C HIS A 214 13.40 -4.97 -8.44
N GLY A 215 12.58 -3.94 -8.66
CA GLY A 215 12.99 -2.74 -9.39
C GLY A 215 13.14 -2.92 -10.89
N LYS A 216 12.51 -3.96 -11.48
CA LYS A 216 12.58 -4.24 -12.93
C LYS A 216 11.65 -3.38 -13.77
N VAL A 217 10.86 -2.52 -13.14
CA VAL A 217 9.94 -1.60 -13.81
C VAL A 217 10.11 -0.18 -13.27
N PRO A 218 9.96 0.85 -14.12
CA PRO A 218 10.05 2.22 -13.65
C PRO A 218 8.86 2.57 -12.74
N ALA A 219 9.08 3.51 -11.84
CA ALA A 219 8.02 4.03 -10.99
C ALA A 219 7.03 4.84 -11.84
N PRO A 220 5.71 4.59 -11.72
CA PRO A 220 4.68 5.38 -12.38
C PRO A 220 4.69 6.85 -11.94
N ALA A 221 4.10 7.73 -12.74
CA ALA A 221 3.81 9.09 -12.32
C ALA A 221 2.97 9.07 -11.03
N GLY A 222 3.17 10.02 -10.12
CA GLY A 222 2.48 10.04 -8.84
C GLY A 222 3.10 9.15 -7.74
N SER A 223 4.11 8.32 -8.05
CA SER A 223 4.78 7.47 -7.03
C SER A 223 5.71 8.25 -6.09
N GLU A 224 6.15 9.42 -6.51
CA GLU A 224 7.21 10.19 -5.84
C GLU A 224 6.91 10.55 -4.38
N PRO A 225 5.70 10.97 -3.98
CA PRO A 225 5.43 11.30 -2.57
C PRO A 225 5.76 10.15 -1.62
N PHE A 226 5.34 8.94 -1.95
CA PHE A 226 5.61 7.76 -1.13
C PHE A 226 7.09 7.36 -1.14
N LEU A 227 7.70 7.29 -2.31
CA LEU A 227 9.11 6.93 -2.45
C LEU A 227 10.04 7.96 -1.80
N ALA A 228 9.71 9.26 -1.89
CA ALA A 228 10.46 10.32 -1.22
C ALA A 228 10.37 10.19 0.31
N ALA A 229 9.20 9.87 0.86
CA ALA A 229 9.03 9.63 2.29
C ALA A 229 9.87 8.41 2.74
N VAL A 230 9.79 7.29 2.03
CA VAL A 230 10.59 6.09 2.32
C VAL A 230 12.09 6.38 2.25
N ARG A 231 12.56 7.04 1.20
CA ARG A 231 13.99 7.41 1.05
C ARG A 231 14.45 8.32 2.19
N ARG A 232 13.67 9.35 2.51
CA ARG A 232 14.01 10.30 3.59
C ARG A 232 14.32 9.58 4.89
N TYR A 233 13.43 8.73 5.35
CA TYR A 233 13.59 8.08 6.65
C TYR A 233 14.61 6.95 6.66
N SER A 234 14.81 6.27 5.54
CA SER A 234 15.85 5.26 5.43
C SER A 234 17.27 5.84 5.29
N ILE A 235 17.44 7.05 4.75
CA ILE A 235 18.74 7.74 4.65
C ILE A 235 19.07 8.44 5.97
N GLN A 236 18.15 9.16 6.58
CA GLN A 236 18.36 9.81 7.88
C GLN A 236 18.80 8.80 8.94
N ALA A 237 18.20 7.63 8.95
CA ALA A 237 18.59 6.51 9.79
C ALA A 237 20.04 6.06 9.57
N LYS A 238 20.51 6.05 8.33
CA LYS A 238 21.90 5.69 7.99
C LYS A 238 22.90 6.70 8.55
N ASP A 239 22.63 8.00 8.39
CA ASP A 239 23.52 9.07 8.85
C ASP A 239 23.63 9.10 10.37
N GLN A 240 22.56 8.81 11.10
CA GLN A 240 22.56 8.69 12.55
C GLN A 240 23.36 7.46 13.01
N ALA A 241 23.19 6.31 12.37
CA ALA A 241 23.93 5.09 12.71
C ALA A 241 25.46 5.27 12.54
N VAL A 242 25.88 5.99 11.52
CA VAL A 242 27.32 6.31 11.28
C VAL A 242 27.86 7.22 12.38
N ASN A 243 27.10 8.22 12.82
CA ASN A 243 27.51 9.19 13.82
C ASN A 243 27.52 8.65 15.26
N THR A 244 26.80 7.55 15.52
CA THR A 244 26.72 6.92 16.85
C THR A 244 27.68 5.73 17.01
N ALA A 245 28.39 5.31 15.94
CA ALA A 245 29.39 4.26 16.04
C ALA A 245 30.55 4.72 16.94
N PRO A 246 30.95 3.94 17.98
CA PRO A 246 32.07 4.30 18.84
C PRO A 246 33.35 4.34 17.98
N THR A 247 34.02 5.48 17.99
CA THR A 247 35.38 5.62 17.44
C THR A 247 36.31 4.67 18.20
N ARG A 248 36.80 3.66 17.53
CA ARG A 248 37.84 2.74 18.05
C ARG A 248 39.19 3.42 18.12
#